data_643de1efa5e46d0bcecaff380d34989c
#
_entry.id   643de1efa5e46d0bcecaff380d34989c
#
_cell.length_a   1.000
_cell.length_b   1.000
_cell.length_c   1.000
_cell.angle_alpha   90.00
_cell.angle_beta   90.00
_cell.angle_gamma   90.00
#
_symmetry.space_group_name_H-M   'P 1'
#
loop_
_entity.id
_entity.type
_entity.pdbx_description
1 polymer ?
#
loop_
_entity_poly.entity_id
_entity_poly.type
_entity_poly.pdbx_seq_one_letter_code
_entity_poly.pdbx_strand_id
1 'polypeptide(L)' 'MITVLARKAGAAIVIRDRTLGIFTDKGFTPVDFKVELAMKLAARLQYTPVLPAQDMEEDDVVRLLAADRSS' A
#
# COMPACT_ATOMS: atom_id res chain seq x y z
N MET A 1 1.35 -7.56 11.01
CA MET A 1 1.56 -6.11 10.80
C MET A 1 1.86 -5.83 9.34
N ILE A 2 1.40 -4.71 8.83
CA ILE A 2 1.53 -4.36 7.42
C ILE A 2 2.38 -3.09 7.32
N THR A 3 3.42 -3.12 6.48
CA THR A 3 4.26 -1.96 6.23
C THR A 3 3.77 -1.25 4.98
N VAL A 4 3.28 -0.03 5.13
CA VAL A 4 2.74 0.77 4.03
C VAL A 4 3.85 1.58 3.38
N LEU A 5 4.07 1.38 2.09
CA LEU A 5 5.14 2.03 1.34
C LEU A 5 4.64 3.20 0.50
N ALA A 6 3.44 3.09 -0.04
CA ALA A 6 2.81 4.14 -0.84
C ALA A 6 1.30 3.94 -0.83
N ARG A 7 0.54 5.01 -1.06
CA ARG A 7 -0.91 4.94 -0.98
C ARG A 7 -1.59 5.87 -1.97
N LYS A 8 -2.81 5.52 -2.32
CA LYS A 8 -3.74 6.40 -3.05
C LYS A 8 -5.17 6.01 -2.65
N ALA A 9 -6.16 6.70 -3.17
CA ALA A 9 -7.57 6.39 -2.86
C ALA A 9 -7.87 4.93 -3.19
N GLY A 10 -8.26 4.16 -2.19
CA GLY A 10 -8.68 2.78 -2.34
C GLY A 10 -7.59 1.73 -2.51
N ALA A 11 -6.29 2.12 -2.47
CA ALA A 11 -5.21 1.14 -2.66
C ALA A 11 -3.93 1.58 -1.95
N ALA A 12 -3.13 0.61 -1.53
CA ALA A 12 -1.81 0.87 -0.97
C ALA A 12 -0.84 -0.21 -1.41
N ILE A 13 0.42 0.18 -1.61
CA ILE A 13 1.50 -0.76 -1.83
C ILE A 13 2.10 -1.07 -0.47
N VAL A 14 2.07 -2.34 -0.09
CA VAL A 14 2.43 -2.76 1.27
C VAL A 14 3.30 -4.00 1.26
N ILE A 15 3.96 -4.24 2.39
CA ILE A 15 4.62 -5.52 2.68
C ILE A 15 3.88 -6.16 3.85
N ARG A 16 3.39 -7.38 3.65
CA ARG A 16 2.76 -8.20 4.68
C ARG A 16 3.45 -9.56 4.73
N ASP A 17 3.91 -9.97 5.91
CA ASP A 17 4.61 -11.25 6.11
C ASP A 17 5.74 -11.45 5.09
N ARG A 18 6.55 -10.40 4.90
CA ARG A 18 7.68 -10.37 3.96
C ARG A 18 7.29 -10.47 2.48
N THR A 19 6.01 -10.32 2.19
CA THR A 19 5.49 -10.40 0.83
C THR A 19 5.02 -9.02 0.38
N LEU A 20 5.56 -8.54 -0.72
CA LEU A 20 5.11 -7.30 -1.34
C LEU A 20 3.77 -7.54 -2.02
N GLY A 21 2.87 -6.58 -1.91
CA GLY A 21 1.57 -6.70 -2.56
C GLY A 21 0.82 -5.39 -2.55
N ILE A 22 -0.39 -5.45 -3.09
CA ILE A 22 -1.30 -4.31 -3.13
C ILE A 22 -2.47 -4.63 -2.22
N PHE A 23 -2.77 -3.70 -1.32
CA PHE A 23 -3.89 -3.82 -0.39
C PHE A 23 -5.03 -2.92 -0.85
N THR A 24 -6.23 -3.50 -0.98
CA THR A 24 -7.44 -2.78 -1.37
C THR A 24 -8.58 -3.18 -0.43
N ASP A 25 -9.77 -2.65 -0.67
CA ASP A 25 -10.97 -3.05 0.08
C ASP A 25 -11.30 -4.55 -0.10
N LYS A 26 -10.74 -5.18 -1.13
CA LYS A 26 -10.90 -6.62 -1.36
C LYS A 26 -9.83 -7.46 -0.68
N GLY A 27 -8.89 -6.83 0.01
CA GLY A 27 -7.84 -7.50 0.74
C GLY A 27 -6.47 -7.35 0.08
N PHE A 28 -5.57 -8.26 0.44
CA PHE A 28 -4.18 -8.22 0.01
C PHE A 28 -3.98 -9.09 -1.23
N THR A 29 -3.34 -8.52 -2.26
CA THR A 29 -2.97 -9.26 -3.46
C THR A 29 -1.45 -9.22 -3.59
N PRO A 30 -0.76 -10.37 -3.47
CA PRO A 30 0.68 -10.39 -3.61
C PRO A 30 1.11 -10.08 -5.04
N VAL A 31 2.28 -9.46 -5.19
CA VAL A 31 2.89 -9.19 -6.49
C VAL A 31 4.24 -9.87 -6.57
N ASP A 32 4.68 -10.16 -7.78
CA ASP A 32 5.86 -10.98 -8.03
C ASP A 32 7.03 -10.14 -8.57
N PHE A 33 7.17 -8.92 -8.06
CA PHE A 33 8.29 -8.07 -8.44
C PHE A 33 8.85 -7.34 -7.21
N LYS A 34 10.05 -6.78 -7.37
CA LYS A 34 10.78 -6.18 -6.26
C LYS A 34 10.22 -4.81 -5.88
N VAL A 35 10.50 -4.39 -4.64
CA VAL A 35 10.08 -3.11 -4.10
C VAL A 35 10.50 -1.94 -5.01
N GLU A 36 11.72 -1.97 -5.55
CA GLU A 36 12.20 -0.91 -6.42
C GLU A 36 11.30 -0.72 -7.64
N LEU A 37 10.91 -1.82 -8.29
CA LEU A 37 10.00 -1.76 -9.42
C LEU A 37 8.60 -1.30 -8.97
N ALA A 38 8.15 -1.77 -7.82
CA ALA A 38 6.87 -1.36 -7.27
C ALA A 38 6.82 0.16 -7.07
N MET A 39 7.90 0.75 -6.56
CA MET A 39 7.93 2.19 -6.33
C MET A 39 7.96 2.99 -7.64
N LYS A 40 8.61 2.48 -8.67
CA LYS A 40 8.56 3.10 -10.00
C LYS A 40 7.16 3.08 -10.59
N LEU A 41 6.48 1.93 -10.48
CA LEU A 41 5.10 1.79 -10.94
C LEU A 41 4.16 2.67 -10.10
N ALA A 42 4.40 2.76 -8.80
CA ALA A 42 3.62 3.60 -7.91
C ALA A 42 3.64 5.07 -8.36
N ALA A 43 4.82 5.57 -8.72
CA ALA A 43 4.94 6.94 -9.22
C ALA A 43 4.13 7.15 -10.48
N ARG A 44 4.17 6.20 -11.42
CA ARG A 44 3.41 6.27 -12.67
C ARG A 44 1.90 6.18 -12.45
N LEU A 45 1.49 5.42 -11.43
CA LEU A 45 0.07 5.23 -11.10
C LEU A 45 -0.43 6.23 -10.07
N GLN A 46 0.38 7.25 -9.78
CA GLN A 46 0.01 8.38 -8.91
C GLN A 46 -0.21 7.99 -7.45
N TYR A 47 0.50 6.97 -6.97
CA TYR A 47 0.56 6.69 -5.54
C TYR A 47 1.43 7.75 -4.86
N THR A 48 1.06 8.11 -3.65
CA THR A 48 1.86 9.02 -2.82
C THR A 48 2.78 8.18 -1.93
N PRO A 49 4.11 8.39 -1.99
CA PRO A 49 5.03 7.67 -1.11
C PRO A 49 4.76 7.97 0.35
N VAL A 50 4.89 6.95 1.20
CA VAL A 50 4.82 7.09 2.66
C VAL A 50 6.24 7.03 3.18
N LEU A 51 6.79 8.18 3.60
CA LEU A 51 8.18 8.34 4.01
C LEU A 51 8.25 8.96 5.41
N PRO A 52 8.79 8.23 6.39
CA PRO A 52 9.22 6.83 6.30
C PRO A 52 8.03 5.87 6.19
N ALA A 53 8.27 4.67 5.68
CA ALA A 53 7.25 3.64 5.61
C ALA A 53 6.67 3.38 7.00
N GLN A 54 5.36 3.17 7.09
CA GLN A 54 4.67 3.00 8.36
C GLN A 54 4.17 1.57 8.54
N ASP A 55 4.42 1.01 9.73
CA ASP A 55 3.87 -0.26 10.12
C ASP A 55 2.49 -0.03 10.74
N MET A 56 1.49 -0.72 10.22
CA MET A 56 0.10 -0.55 10.65
C MET A 56 -0.59 -1.91 10.79
N GLU A 57 -1.61 -1.95 11.63
CA GLU A 57 -2.49 -3.10 11.68
C GLU A 57 -3.42 -3.09 10.46
N GLU A 58 -3.92 -4.25 10.07
CA GLU A 58 -4.77 -4.39 8.89
C GLU A 58 -5.99 -3.46 8.96
N ASP A 59 -6.64 -3.38 10.11
CA ASP A 59 -7.83 -2.52 10.28
C ASP A 59 -7.49 -1.05 10.05
N ASP A 60 -6.31 -0.63 10.47
CA ASP A 60 -5.86 0.75 10.28
C ASP A 60 -5.56 1.04 8.82
N VAL A 61 -5.03 0.07 8.08
CA VAL A 61 -4.83 0.22 6.64
C VAL A 61 -6.17 0.39 5.93
N VAL A 62 -7.17 -0.40 6.30
CA VAL A 62 -8.51 -0.29 5.72
C VAL A 62 -9.10 1.11 5.96
N ARG A 63 -8.95 1.63 7.18
CA ARG A 63 -9.43 2.99 7.51
C ARG A 63 -8.69 4.06 6.71
N LEU A 64 -7.38 3.89 6.55
CA LEU A 64 -6.56 4.82 5.77
C LEU A 64 -7.04 4.90 4.33
N LEU A 65 -7.28 3.76 3.70
CA LEU A 65 -7.75 3.71 2.31
C LEU A 65 -9.15 4.30 2.17
N ALA A 66 -10.02 4.07 3.13
CA ALA A 66 -11.36 4.66 3.14
C ALA A 66 -11.29 6.19 3.29
N ALA A 67 -10.41 6.69 4.15
CA ALA A 67 -10.20 8.12 4.33
C ALA A 67 -9.66 8.77 3.05
N ASP A 68 -8.70 8.14 2.38
CA ASP A 68 -8.15 8.64 1.12
C ASP A 68 -9.23 8.70 0.03
N ARG A 69 -10.15 7.73 0.03
CA ARG A 69 -11.24 7.69 -0.94
C ARG A 69 -12.24 8.81 -0.71
N SER A 70 -12.40 9.24 0.54
CA SER A 70 -13.36 10.29 0.92
C SER A 70 -12.84 11.71 0.69
N SER A 71 -11.57 11.86 0.36
CA SER A 71 -10.93 13.18 0.19
C SER A 71 -11.24 13.84 -1.15
#